data_16e1b42076a3efdafeb509d49a93ee24
#
_entry.id   16e1b42076a3efdafeb509d49a93ee24
#
_cell.length_a   1.000
_cell.length_b   1.000
_cell.length_c   1.000
_cell.angle_alpha   90.00
_cell.angle_beta   90.00
_cell.angle_gamma   90.00
#
_symmetry.space_group_name_H-M   'P 1'
#
loop_
_entity.id
_entity.type
_entity.pdbx_description
1 polymer ?
#
loop_
_entity_poly.entity_id
_entity_poly.type
_entity_poly.pdbx_seq_one_letter_code
_entity_poly.pdbx_strand_id
1 'polypeptide(L)'
;MSNKKEKMVELDVEKINIVDQDGNVRMSLFNSDRIPDPIIDGKTCVRSGIVPLSGMLFYNNDGDECGGLVFGSRTYTSEDFDGKYTGKTESSASFTFDGYKGDQVTQMYFHESTIGERMYGYTLYDRPSGVTRAQMDRSQDGSVGVKLSDSKGQERIRLVVDANGWRMIPTIHVSKITD
;
A
#
# COMPACT_ATOMS: atom_id res chain seq x y z
N MET A 1 -11.49 11.06 -44.28
CA MET A 1 -12.24 11.71 -43.18
C MET A 1 -11.22 12.19 -42.16
N SER A 2 -11.16 13.50 -41.90
CA SER A 2 -10.21 14.09 -40.93
C SER A 2 -10.70 13.73 -39.53
N ASN A 3 -9.94 12.88 -38.81
CA ASN A 3 -10.16 12.63 -37.38
C ASN A 3 -9.76 13.90 -36.61
N LYS A 4 -10.67 14.85 -36.51
CA LYS A 4 -10.49 16.00 -35.64
C LYS A 4 -10.52 15.48 -34.20
N LYS A 5 -9.34 15.41 -33.54
CA LYS A 5 -9.29 15.09 -32.11
C LYS A 5 -10.00 16.21 -31.36
N GLU A 6 -11.11 15.88 -30.69
CA GLU A 6 -11.71 16.80 -29.73
C GLU A 6 -10.78 16.96 -28.54
N LYS A 7 -10.48 18.20 -28.16
CA LYS A 7 -9.74 18.52 -26.95
C LYS A 7 -10.74 18.83 -25.85
N MET A 8 -10.86 17.94 -24.87
CA MET A 8 -11.54 18.24 -23.62
C MET A 8 -10.63 19.07 -22.74
N VAL A 9 -11.13 20.16 -22.19
CA VAL A 9 -10.36 21.04 -21.28
C VAL A 9 -10.50 20.55 -19.84
N GLU A 10 -11.67 20.02 -19.47
CA GLU A 10 -12.01 19.53 -18.14
C GLU A 10 -13.00 18.35 -18.28
N LEU A 11 -12.92 17.39 -17.38
CA LEU A 11 -13.82 16.23 -17.34
C LEU A 11 -14.01 15.78 -15.89
N ASP A 12 -15.22 15.96 -15.36
CA ASP A 12 -15.63 15.47 -14.05
C ASP A 12 -16.23 14.08 -14.17
N VAL A 13 -15.55 13.10 -13.55
CA VAL A 13 -15.97 11.69 -13.59
C VAL A 13 -15.71 11.00 -12.25
N GLU A 14 -16.49 9.99 -11.94
CA GLU A 14 -16.30 9.17 -10.75
C GLU A 14 -15.29 8.02 -10.98
N LYS A 15 -15.22 7.54 -12.23
CA LYS A 15 -14.32 6.45 -12.64
C LYS A 15 -13.96 6.53 -14.12
N ILE A 16 -12.70 6.22 -14.43
CA ILE A 16 -12.21 6.03 -15.81
C ILE A 16 -11.51 4.68 -15.88
N ASN A 17 -11.82 3.88 -16.90
CA ASN A 17 -11.07 2.68 -17.23
C ASN A 17 -10.28 2.90 -18.53
N ILE A 18 -9.01 2.59 -18.50
CA ILE A 18 -8.18 2.41 -19.69
C ILE A 18 -8.27 0.94 -20.06
N VAL A 19 -8.70 0.67 -21.27
CA VAL A 19 -8.92 -0.70 -21.79
C VAL A 19 -8.01 -0.98 -22.96
N ASP A 20 -7.67 -2.27 -23.17
CA ASP A 20 -6.98 -2.72 -24.36
C ASP A 20 -7.93 -2.87 -25.57
N GLN A 21 -7.42 -3.42 -26.68
CA GLN A 21 -8.21 -3.58 -27.92
C GLN A 21 -9.37 -4.58 -27.76
N ASP A 22 -9.26 -5.51 -26.82
CA ASP A 22 -10.26 -6.54 -26.55
C ASP A 22 -11.27 -6.10 -25.48
N GLY A 23 -11.10 -4.87 -24.93
CA GLY A 23 -11.98 -4.28 -23.93
C GLY A 23 -11.62 -4.66 -22.49
N ASN A 24 -10.48 -5.35 -22.27
CA ASN A 24 -10.04 -5.67 -20.91
C ASN A 24 -9.50 -4.44 -20.21
N VAL A 25 -9.87 -4.23 -18.96
CA VAL A 25 -9.35 -3.13 -18.14
C VAL A 25 -7.88 -3.33 -17.84
N ARG A 26 -7.05 -2.30 -18.08
CA ARG A 26 -5.62 -2.26 -17.80
C ARG A 26 -5.25 -1.26 -16.71
N MET A 27 -6.08 -0.25 -16.54
CA MET A 27 -5.97 0.72 -15.45
C MET A 27 -7.36 1.25 -15.10
N SER A 28 -7.60 1.50 -13.83
CA SER A 28 -8.78 2.23 -13.34
C SER A 28 -8.34 3.43 -12.54
N LEU A 29 -8.89 4.61 -12.84
CA LEU A 29 -8.86 5.78 -11.96
C LEU A 29 -10.26 5.90 -11.32
N PHE A 30 -10.33 6.20 -10.03
CA PHE A 30 -11.59 6.18 -9.31
C PHE A 30 -11.58 7.09 -8.07
N ASN A 31 -12.77 7.54 -7.67
CA ASN A 31 -13.00 8.13 -6.35
C ASN A 31 -13.29 7.04 -5.30
N SER A 32 -13.44 7.43 -4.04
CA SER A 32 -13.65 6.51 -2.91
C SER A 32 -14.91 5.64 -3.04
N ASP A 33 -15.95 6.12 -3.74
CA ASP A 33 -17.22 5.40 -3.88
C ASP A 33 -17.17 4.37 -5.02
N ARG A 34 -16.12 4.41 -5.84
CA ARG A 34 -15.95 3.60 -7.06
C ARG A 34 -14.68 2.75 -7.05
N ILE A 35 -14.05 2.59 -5.89
CA ILE A 35 -12.87 1.71 -5.75
C ILE A 35 -13.22 0.29 -6.19
N PRO A 36 -12.48 -0.33 -7.13
CA PRO A 36 -12.71 -1.73 -7.50
C PRO A 36 -12.30 -2.67 -6.38
N ASP A 37 -12.97 -3.81 -6.28
CA ASP A 37 -12.47 -4.92 -5.47
C ASP A 37 -11.19 -5.52 -6.09
N PRO A 38 -10.22 -5.99 -5.27
CA PRO A 38 -9.01 -6.61 -5.77
C PRO A 38 -9.30 -7.89 -6.55
N ILE A 39 -8.53 -8.13 -7.61
CA ILE A 39 -8.56 -9.38 -8.37
C ILE A 39 -7.21 -10.06 -8.21
N ILE A 40 -7.20 -11.25 -7.62
CA ILE A 40 -6.00 -12.05 -7.36
C ILE A 40 -6.22 -13.46 -7.89
N ASP A 41 -5.37 -13.93 -8.80
CA ASP A 41 -5.49 -15.23 -9.48
C ASP A 41 -6.90 -15.46 -10.07
N GLY A 42 -7.42 -14.43 -10.76
CA GLY A 42 -8.74 -14.42 -11.37
C GLY A 42 -9.92 -14.38 -10.40
N LYS A 43 -9.67 -14.19 -9.10
CA LYS A 43 -10.72 -14.15 -8.07
C LYS A 43 -10.89 -12.75 -7.52
N THR A 44 -12.12 -12.26 -7.49
CA THR A 44 -12.45 -11.02 -6.82
C THR A 44 -12.46 -11.22 -5.31
N CYS A 45 -11.70 -10.39 -4.59
CA CYS A 45 -11.62 -10.36 -3.13
C CYS A 45 -12.37 -9.14 -2.61
N VAL A 46 -13.34 -9.34 -1.71
CA VAL A 46 -14.13 -8.23 -1.17
C VAL A 46 -13.27 -7.37 -0.26
N ARG A 47 -13.21 -6.06 -0.51
CA ARG A 47 -12.60 -5.10 0.40
C ARG A 47 -13.49 -4.89 1.62
N SER A 48 -12.94 -5.01 2.81
CA SER A 48 -13.66 -4.76 4.06
C SER A 48 -12.86 -3.87 5.00
N GLY A 49 -13.55 -2.97 5.70
CA GLY A 49 -12.98 -2.19 6.81
C GLY A 49 -11.89 -1.17 6.44
N ILE A 50 -11.83 -0.73 5.20
CA ILE A 50 -10.77 0.14 4.68
C ILE A 50 -11.21 1.60 4.72
N VAL A 51 -10.24 2.51 4.94
CA VAL A 51 -10.39 3.95 4.70
C VAL A 51 -10.92 4.16 3.28
N PRO A 52 -11.91 5.06 3.06
CA PRO A 52 -12.37 5.40 1.72
C PRO A 52 -11.20 5.92 0.88
N LEU A 53 -10.79 5.14 -0.12
CA LEU A 53 -9.61 5.44 -0.93
C LEU A 53 -10.02 5.84 -2.34
N SER A 54 -9.43 6.91 -2.83
CA SER A 54 -9.40 7.29 -4.24
C SER A 54 -8.05 6.93 -4.82
N GLY A 55 -7.95 6.79 -6.14
CA GLY A 55 -6.66 6.53 -6.76
C GLY A 55 -6.71 5.85 -8.11
N MET A 56 -5.69 5.03 -8.37
CA MET A 56 -5.60 4.22 -9.57
C MET A 56 -5.10 2.81 -9.25
N LEU A 57 -5.66 1.83 -9.95
CA LEU A 57 -5.20 0.44 -9.93
C LEU A 57 -4.72 0.01 -11.31
N PHE A 58 -3.72 -0.87 -11.33
CA PHE A 58 -3.12 -1.44 -12.53
C PHE A 58 -3.48 -2.92 -12.62
N TYR A 59 -3.73 -3.40 -13.85
CA TYR A 59 -4.09 -4.79 -14.11
C TYR A 59 -3.16 -5.38 -15.16
N ASN A 60 -2.69 -6.61 -14.91
CA ASN A 60 -1.86 -7.36 -15.83
C ASN A 60 -2.69 -7.94 -17.01
N ASN A 61 -2.05 -8.70 -17.90
CA ASN A 61 -2.74 -9.26 -19.05
C ASN A 61 -3.76 -10.36 -18.70
N ASP A 62 -3.62 -10.97 -17.53
CA ASP A 62 -4.57 -11.98 -17.04
C ASP A 62 -5.78 -11.34 -16.34
N GLY A 63 -5.77 -9.99 -16.15
CA GLY A 63 -6.82 -9.24 -15.47
C GLY A 63 -6.65 -9.14 -13.96
N ASP A 64 -5.55 -9.68 -13.41
CA ASP A 64 -5.24 -9.56 -12.00
C ASP A 64 -4.72 -8.16 -11.66
N GLU A 65 -5.04 -7.67 -10.47
CA GLU A 65 -4.42 -6.47 -9.91
C GLU A 65 -2.90 -6.71 -9.80
N CYS A 66 -2.10 -5.74 -10.22
CA CYS A 66 -0.64 -5.79 -10.14
C CYS A 66 -0.03 -4.58 -9.44
N GLY A 67 -0.86 -3.84 -8.73
CA GLY A 67 -0.49 -2.71 -7.90
C GLY A 67 -1.36 -1.49 -8.12
N GLY A 68 -1.04 -0.41 -7.43
CA GLY A 68 -1.79 0.83 -7.54
C GLY A 68 -1.21 1.98 -6.72
N LEU A 69 -1.77 3.16 -6.93
CA LEU A 69 -1.61 4.33 -6.11
C LEU A 69 -2.97 4.68 -5.51
N VAL A 70 -3.07 4.64 -4.20
CA VAL A 70 -4.31 4.97 -3.48
C VAL A 70 -4.04 5.95 -2.36
N PHE A 71 -5.02 6.81 -2.08
CA PHE A 71 -4.96 7.81 -1.02
C PHE A 71 -6.36 8.13 -0.52
N GLY A 72 -6.45 8.53 0.75
CA GLY A 72 -7.73 8.92 1.33
C GLY A 72 -7.61 9.32 2.79
N SER A 73 -8.74 9.75 3.33
CA SER A 73 -8.88 10.04 4.74
C SER A 73 -10.26 9.62 5.23
N ARG A 74 -10.34 9.31 6.52
CA ARG A 74 -11.58 8.92 7.17
C ARG A 74 -11.64 9.53 8.57
N THR A 75 -12.81 10.03 8.94
CA THR A 75 -13.13 10.36 10.33
C THR A 75 -14.04 9.28 10.89
N TYR A 76 -13.63 8.67 11.98
CA TYR A 76 -14.39 7.61 12.65
C TYR A 76 -15.59 8.17 13.37
N THR A 77 -16.72 7.48 13.27
CA THR A 77 -17.98 7.79 13.93
C THR A 77 -18.18 6.90 15.17
N SER A 78 -19.24 7.11 15.91
CA SER A 78 -19.62 6.25 17.05
C SER A 78 -19.98 4.82 16.65
N GLU A 79 -20.28 4.57 15.38
CA GLU A 79 -20.61 3.23 14.86
C GLU A 79 -19.36 2.43 14.48
N ASP A 80 -18.21 3.13 14.33
CA ASP A 80 -16.96 2.51 13.97
C ASP A 80 -16.27 1.88 15.19
N PHE A 81 -15.98 0.57 15.13
CA PHE A 81 -15.27 -0.15 16.18
C PHE A 81 -15.82 0.10 17.61
N ASP A 82 -17.14 0.04 17.77
CA ASP A 82 -17.83 0.31 19.03
C ASP A 82 -17.55 1.70 19.62
N GLY A 83 -17.32 2.68 18.77
CA GLY A 83 -17.05 4.06 19.14
C GLY A 83 -15.65 4.32 19.70
N LYS A 84 -14.77 3.33 19.73
CA LYS A 84 -13.41 3.43 20.30
C LYS A 84 -12.57 4.56 19.71
N TYR A 85 -12.77 4.86 18.44
CA TYR A 85 -12.00 5.88 17.70
C TYR A 85 -12.85 7.08 17.29
N THR A 86 -14.03 7.27 17.89
CA THR A 86 -14.94 8.39 17.55
C THR A 86 -14.20 9.73 17.53
N GLY A 87 -14.31 10.45 16.41
CA GLY A 87 -13.63 11.72 16.20
C GLY A 87 -12.17 11.63 15.77
N LYS A 88 -11.56 10.42 15.77
CA LYS A 88 -10.25 10.21 15.15
C LYS A 88 -10.38 10.41 13.64
N THR A 89 -9.54 11.24 13.08
CA THR A 89 -9.34 11.32 11.62
C THR A 89 -8.00 10.71 11.29
N GLU A 90 -7.97 9.83 10.32
CA GLU A 90 -6.74 9.28 9.75
C GLU A 90 -6.66 9.59 8.25
N SER A 91 -5.44 9.75 7.76
CA SER A 91 -5.11 9.93 6.35
C SER A 91 -4.02 8.97 5.97
N SER A 92 -4.16 8.36 4.81
CA SER A 92 -3.17 7.41 4.31
C SER A 92 -3.04 7.49 2.80
N ALA A 93 -1.87 7.13 2.30
CA ALA A 93 -1.66 6.82 0.90
C ALA A 93 -0.65 5.68 0.78
N SER A 94 -0.77 4.93 -0.31
CA SER A 94 0.24 3.92 -0.65
C SER A 94 0.38 3.79 -2.16
N PHE A 95 1.62 3.50 -2.57
CA PHE A 95 1.95 3.06 -3.90
C PHE A 95 2.52 1.64 -3.80
N THR A 96 1.87 0.69 -4.47
CA THR A 96 2.19 -0.73 -4.34
C THR A 96 2.50 -1.35 -5.69
N PHE A 97 3.30 -2.41 -5.65
CA PHE A 97 3.36 -3.42 -6.70
C PHE A 97 3.03 -4.77 -6.09
N ASP A 98 2.26 -5.57 -6.84
CA ASP A 98 1.84 -6.89 -6.42
C ASP A 98 2.63 -7.96 -7.18
N GLY A 99 2.82 -9.10 -6.55
CA GLY A 99 3.41 -10.26 -7.19
C GLY A 99 2.44 -10.89 -8.18
N TYR A 100 2.98 -11.58 -9.21
CA TYR A 100 2.13 -12.31 -10.16
C TYR A 100 1.22 -13.29 -9.43
N LYS A 101 -0.10 -13.18 -9.67
CA LYS A 101 -1.16 -13.96 -9.00
C LYS A 101 -1.11 -13.89 -7.48
N GLY A 102 -0.73 -12.77 -6.96
CA GLY A 102 -0.55 -12.58 -5.53
C GLY A 102 -0.76 -11.15 -5.09
N ASP A 103 -0.55 -10.94 -3.81
CA ASP A 103 -0.66 -9.65 -3.14
C ASP A 103 0.67 -8.90 -3.16
N GLN A 104 0.78 -7.81 -2.45
CA GLN A 104 1.88 -6.85 -2.46
C GLN A 104 3.26 -7.48 -2.23
N VAL A 105 4.23 -7.11 -3.06
CA VAL A 105 5.65 -7.41 -2.90
C VAL A 105 6.45 -6.19 -2.48
N THR A 106 5.94 -5.00 -2.74
CA THR A 106 6.55 -3.74 -2.30
C THR A 106 5.50 -2.66 -2.08
N GLN A 107 5.79 -1.75 -1.14
CA GLN A 107 4.90 -0.66 -0.80
C GLN A 107 5.70 0.58 -0.37
N MET A 108 5.37 1.75 -0.94
CA MET A 108 5.64 3.03 -0.33
C MET A 108 4.35 3.51 0.34
N TYR A 109 4.44 4.02 1.57
CA TYR A 109 3.24 4.40 2.31
C TYR A 109 3.46 5.61 3.23
N PHE A 110 2.36 6.31 3.50
CA PHE A 110 2.24 7.13 4.69
C PHE A 110 0.93 6.83 5.41
N HIS A 111 0.94 7.04 6.71
CA HIS A 111 -0.23 7.02 7.57
C HIS A 111 -0.07 8.07 8.67
N GLU A 112 -1.07 8.91 8.84
CA GLU A 112 -1.15 9.90 9.93
C GLU A 112 -2.55 9.92 10.53
N SER A 113 -2.64 10.30 11.80
CA SER A 113 -3.92 10.51 12.45
C SER A 113 -3.91 11.70 13.41
N THR A 114 -5.11 12.20 13.71
CA THR A 114 -5.31 13.32 14.65
C THR A 114 -4.93 13.00 16.09
N ILE A 115 -4.77 11.72 16.44
CA ILE A 115 -4.28 11.28 17.75
C ILE A 115 -2.74 11.12 17.79
N GLY A 116 -2.04 11.61 16.77
CA GLY A 116 -0.58 11.69 16.74
C GLY A 116 0.12 10.48 16.12
N GLU A 117 -0.62 9.51 15.56
CA GLU A 117 0.00 8.43 14.80
C GLU A 117 0.66 8.98 13.53
N ARG A 118 1.90 8.57 13.27
CA ARG A 118 2.68 8.98 12.09
C ARG A 118 3.64 7.90 11.69
N MET A 119 3.44 7.32 10.50
CA MET A 119 4.30 6.30 9.92
C MET A 119 4.46 6.56 8.44
N TYR A 120 5.70 6.61 7.98
CA TYR A 120 6.01 6.75 6.55
C TYR A 120 7.13 5.80 6.20
N GLY A 121 7.06 5.18 5.05
CA GLY A 121 8.15 4.29 4.70
C GLY A 121 8.01 3.56 3.39
N TYR A 122 8.96 2.65 3.23
CA TYR A 122 9.03 1.70 2.13
C TYR A 122 9.24 0.30 2.69
N THR A 123 8.51 -0.67 2.16
CA THR A 123 8.55 -2.06 2.62
C THR A 123 8.68 -3.01 1.44
N LEU A 124 9.49 -4.06 1.62
CA LEU A 124 9.56 -5.25 0.78
C LEU A 124 8.98 -6.44 1.53
N TYR A 125 8.14 -7.19 0.86
CA TYR A 125 7.50 -8.40 1.40
C TYR A 125 7.98 -9.64 0.67
N ASP A 126 8.08 -10.75 1.38
CA ASP A 126 8.32 -12.07 0.81
C ASP A 126 7.00 -12.73 0.42
N ARG A 127 7.01 -13.49 -0.64
CA ARG A 127 5.83 -14.21 -1.13
C ARG A 127 6.04 -15.72 -1.05
N PRO A 128 5.01 -16.50 -0.77
CA PRO A 128 3.61 -16.14 -0.46
C PRO A 128 3.37 -15.76 1.00
N SER A 129 4.40 -15.75 1.85
CA SER A 129 4.27 -15.63 3.31
C SER A 129 3.79 -14.26 3.80
N GLY A 130 3.97 -13.19 2.99
CA GLY A 130 3.71 -11.81 3.41
C GLY A 130 4.71 -11.27 4.44
N VAL A 131 5.79 -12.01 4.71
CA VAL A 131 6.81 -11.59 5.68
C VAL A 131 7.54 -10.35 5.20
N THR A 132 7.64 -9.34 6.07
CA THR A 132 8.47 -8.15 5.82
C THR A 132 9.94 -8.53 5.81
N ARG A 133 10.61 -8.32 4.65
CA ARG A 133 12.02 -8.63 4.44
C ARG A 133 12.93 -7.42 4.57
N ALA A 134 12.47 -6.28 4.12
CA ALA A 134 13.17 -5.02 4.28
C ALA A 134 12.17 -3.90 4.52
N GLN A 135 12.55 -2.96 5.38
CA GLN A 135 11.74 -1.79 5.68
C GLN A 135 12.66 -0.59 5.92
N MET A 136 12.34 0.53 5.30
CA MET A 136 12.92 1.83 5.62
C MET A 136 11.77 2.75 5.99
N ASP A 137 11.70 3.17 7.24
CA ASP A 137 10.56 3.90 7.74
C ASP A 137 10.91 4.95 8.80
N ARG A 138 9.99 5.90 8.96
CA ARG A 138 9.79 6.66 10.18
C ARG A 138 8.70 5.95 10.99
N SER A 139 9.09 5.45 12.14
CA SER A 139 8.19 4.74 13.06
C SER A 139 7.35 5.70 13.91
N GLN A 140 6.34 5.15 14.60
CA GLN A 140 5.40 5.89 15.45
C GLN A 140 6.11 6.73 16.55
N ASP A 141 7.19 6.23 17.12
CA ASP A 141 8.00 6.92 18.14
C ASP A 141 8.88 8.07 17.60
N GLY A 142 8.83 8.30 16.28
CA GLY A 142 9.62 9.33 15.60
C GLY A 142 10.99 8.87 15.14
N SER A 143 11.41 7.66 15.47
CA SER A 143 12.66 7.11 14.97
C SER A 143 12.59 6.84 13.46
N VAL A 144 13.74 6.97 12.80
CA VAL A 144 13.91 6.66 11.37
C VAL A 144 14.94 5.56 11.24
N GLY A 145 14.64 4.54 10.43
CA GLY A 145 15.58 3.42 10.34
C GLY A 145 15.40 2.52 9.14
N VAL A 146 16.34 1.58 9.03
CA VAL A 146 16.30 0.47 8.08
C VAL A 146 16.34 -0.83 8.87
N LYS A 147 15.45 -1.75 8.50
CA LYS A 147 15.34 -3.09 9.09
C LYS A 147 15.45 -4.13 7.98
N LEU A 148 16.23 -5.17 8.21
CA LEU A 148 16.32 -6.34 7.34
C LEU A 148 15.99 -7.59 8.15
N SER A 149 15.10 -8.42 7.60
CA SER A 149 14.64 -9.65 8.24
C SER A 149 14.95 -10.88 7.38
N ASP A 150 15.11 -12.03 8.03
CA ASP A 150 15.21 -13.30 7.34
C ASP A 150 13.84 -13.78 6.79
N SER A 151 13.83 -14.93 6.11
CA SER A 151 12.61 -15.50 5.53
C SER A 151 11.52 -15.91 6.54
N LYS A 152 11.87 -15.93 7.84
CA LYS A 152 10.95 -16.21 8.94
C LYS A 152 10.42 -14.92 9.60
N GLY A 153 10.83 -13.74 9.09
CA GLY A 153 10.46 -12.43 9.65
C GLY A 153 11.30 -12.04 10.86
N GLN A 154 12.36 -12.79 11.17
CA GLN A 154 13.25 -12.45 12.27
C GLN A 154 14.16 -11.29 11.86
N GLU A 155 14.12 -10.18 12.59
CA GLU A 155 14.99 -9.04 12.35
C GLU A 155 16.46 -9.46 12.53
N ARG A 156 17.30 -9.16 11.54
CA ARG A 156 18.73 -9.51 11.54
C ARG A 156 19.63 -8.29 11.56
N ILE A 157 19.19 -7.21 10.93
CA ILE A 157 19.90 -5.94 10.90
C ILE A 157 18.91 -4.82 11.18
N ARG A 158 19.30 -3.91 12.05
CA ARG A 158 18.56 -2.67 12.31
C ARG A 158 19.52 -1.50 12.46
N LEU A 159 19.32 -0.48 11.62
CA LEU A 159 19.97 0.82 11.74
C LEU A 159 18.88 1.84 12.13
N VAL A 160 19.06 2.57 13.20
CA VAL A 160 18.05 3.51 13.70
C VAL A 160 18.72 4.83 14.09
N VAL A 161 18.04 5.93 13.75
CA VAL A 161 18.29 7.27 14.26
C VAL A 161 17.07 7.69 15.05
N ASP A 162 17.25 7.99 16.32
CA ASP A 162 16.23 8.48 17.23
C ASP A 162 16.64 9.83 17.85
N ALA A 163 15.85 10.36 18.77
CA ALA A 163 16.13 11.62 19.46
C ALA A 163 17.44 11.61 20.27
N ASN A 164 18.01 10.42 20.59
CA ASN A 164 19.25 10.24 21.36
C ASN A 164 20.47 9.99 20.46
N GLY A 165 20.30 10.03 19.15
CA GLY A 165 21.33 9.81 18.15
C GLY A 165 21.15 8.53 17.35
N TRP A 166 22.19 8.11 16.63
CA TRP A 166 22.12 6.90 15.83
C TRP A 166 22.49 5.66 16.63
N ARG A 167 21.87 4.53 16.32
CA ARG A 167 22.21 3.21 16.85
C ARG A 167 22.22 2.18 15.72
N MET A 168 23.25 1.37 15.68
CA MET A 168 23.24 0.13 14.94
C MET A 168 22.93 -0.99 15.94
N ILE A 169 21.83 -1.70 15.76
CA ILE A 169 21.50 -2.88 16.55
C ILE A 169 21.70 -4.10 15.65
N PRO A 170 22.91 -4.68 15.60
CA PRO A 170 23.11 -5.93 14.89
C PRO A 170 22.51 -7.05 15.73
N THR A 171 21.38 -7.59 15.35
CA THR A 171 20.95 -8.89 15.87
C THR A 171 21.65 -9.97 15.04
N ILE A 172 22.97 -10.13 15.26
CA ILE A 172 23.77 -11.14 14.58
C ILE A 172 23.50 -12.48 15.26
N HIS A 173 22.51 -13.22 14.82
CA HIS A 173 22.51 -14.66 15.04
C HIS A 173 23.44 -15.28 13.97
N VAL A 174 24.69 -15.52 14.35
CA VAL A 174 25.59 -16.36 13.55
C VAL A 174 25.04 -17.78 13.63
N SER A 175 24.17 -18.16 12.70
CA SER A 175 23.96 -19.58 12.44
C SER A 175 25.25 -20.10 11.84
N LYS A 176 25.91 -21.11 12.49
CA LYS A 176 26.98 -21.85 11.85
C LYS A 176 26.50 -22.30 10.47
N ILE A 177 27.18 -21.86 9.43
CA ILE A 177 27.11 -22.50 8.12
C ILE A 177 27.77 -23.87 8.38
N THR A 178 26.96 -24.89 8.53
CA THR A 178 27.42 -26.26 8.41
C THR A 178 27.43 -26.57 6.94
N ASP A 179 28.61 -26.74 6.39
CA ASP A 179 28.86 -27.22 5.03
C ASP A 179 28.17 -28.57 4.78
#